data_c5b2c9496ea9b3e40f14cb5c4ceedfc5
#
_entry.id   c5b2c9496ea9b3e40f14cb5c4ceedfc5
#
_cell.length_a   1.000
_cell.length_b   1.000
_cell.length_c   1.000
_cell.angle_alpha   90.00
_cell.angle_beta   90.00
_cell.angle_gamma   90.00
#
_symmetry.space_group_name_H-M   'P 1'
#
loop_
_entity.id
_entity.type
_entity.pdbx_description
1 polymer ?
#
loop_
_entity_poly.entity_id
_entity_poly.type
_entity_poly.pdbx_seq_one_letter_code
_entity_poly.pdbx_strand_id
1 'polypeptide(L)'
;MFWHNDNDFYQFKGDENTYIETVNELVMKADNGDQQALAKLTAINPQRPVAALNSKEFQTVLYPASGGWCSAKGMASLYSKISNGEIVEKNIISKNDLKDATITKHCEMKGQGNRSLGFTINTQGRDKTFGHGGRGGHVGFGDYDYKLGIGFVRNRLSNGIKDGTRPTGYRLAKIMYECLDNMDINHDEIVSFL
;
A
#
# COMPACT_ATOMS: atom_id res chain seq x y z
N MET A 1 -2.31 -6.73 -2.91
CA MET A 1 -1.43 -7.62 -3.68
C MET A 1 -1.47 -8.96 -2.98
N PHE A 2 -2.05 -9.99 -3.62
CA PHE A 2 -1.93 -11.34 -3.10
C PHE A 2 -0.53 -11.82 -3.43
N TRP A 3 0.23 -12.16 -2.44
CA TRP A 3 1.45 -12.91 -2.62
C TRP A 3 1.02 -14.36 -2.81
N HIS A 4 1.05 -14.82 -4.05
CA HIS A 4 0.92 -16.23 -4.33
C HIS A 4 2.24 -16.88 -3.93
N ASN A 5 2.13 -17.90 -3.10
CA ASN A 5 3.22 -18.83 -2.94
C ASN A 5 3.12 -19.79 -4.15
N ASP A 6 4.23 -20.08 -4.82
CA ASP A 6 4.26 -21.02 -5.94
C ASP A 6 3.57 -22.35 -5.61
N ASN A 7 3.61 -22.78 -4.35
CA ASN A 7 2.92 -23.99 -3.89
C ASN A 7 1.38 -23.85 -3.90
N ASP A 8 0.82 -22.64 -3.75
CA ASP A 8 -0.63 -22.44 -3.78
C ASP A 8 -1.18 -22.62 -5.19
N PHE A 9 -0.41 -22.20 -6.21
CA PHE A 9 -0.75 -22.39 -7.61
C PHE A 9 -0.75 -23.86 -8.02
N TYR A 10 0.22 -24.64 -7.59
CA TYR A 10 0.32 -26.07 -7.93
C TYR A 10 -0.84 -26.93 -7.42
N GLN A 11 -1.61 -26.46 -6.42
CA GLN A 11 -2.80 -27.15 -5.94
C GLN A 11 -4.07 -26.78 -6.71
N PHE A 12 -4.03 -25.72 -7.53
CA PHE A 12 -5.15 -25.27 -8.33
C PHE A 12 -5.18 -25.97 -9.70
N LYS A 13 -6.33 -26.54 -10.06
CA LYS A 13 -6.52 -27.18 -11.37
C LYS A 13 -6.98 -26.13 -12.40
N GLY A 14 -6.05 -25.37 -12.96
CA GLY A 14 -6.32 -24.33 -13.94
C GLY A 14 -5.05 -23.57 -14.33
N ASP A 15 -5.16 -22.59 -15.20
CA ASP A 15 -4.06 -21.69 -15.52
C ASP A 15 -3.93 -20.57 -14.45
N GLU A 16 -2.81 -19.87 -14.46
CA GLU A 16 -2.48 -18.84 -13.49
C GLU A 16 -3.52 -17.69 -13.44
N ASN A 17 -4.05 -17.29 -14.59
CA ASN A 17 -5.04 -16.21 -14.67
C ASN A 17 -6.34 -16.63 -13.99
N THR A 18 -6.82 -17.84 -14.28
CA THR A 18 -8.01 -18.42 -13.66
C THR A 18 -7.85 -18.57 -12.16
N TYR A 19 -6.66 -18.95 -11.68
CA TYR A 19 -6.35 -19.00 -10.26
C TYR A 19 -6.45 -17.63 -9.61
N ILE A 20 -5.83 -16.63 -10.20
CA ILE A 20 -5.85 -15.25 -9.70
C ILE A 20 -7.28 -14.70 -9.65
N GLU A 21 -8.07 -14.90 -10.71
CA GLU A 21 -9.47 -14.45 -10.77
C GLU A 21 -10.32 -15.14 -9.71
N THR A 22 -10.19 -16.45 -9.56
CA THR A 22 -10.93 -17.23 -8.54
C THR A 22 -10.59 -16.78 -7.13
N VAL A 23 -9.31 -16.59 -6.83
CA VAL A 23 -8.88 -16.12 -5.52
C VAL A 23 -9.40 -14.71 -5.24
N ASN A 24 -9.33 -13.81 -6.21
CA ASN A 24 -9.84 -12.45 -6.06
C ASN A 24 -11.36 -12.43 -5.83
N GLU A 25 -12.12 -13.24 -6.54
CA GLU A 25 -13.57 -13.37 -6.37
C GLU A 25 -13.93 -13.90 -4.96
N LEU A 26 -13.24 -14.96 -4.52
CA LEU A 26 -13.44 -15.54 -3.19
C LEU A 26 -13.10 -14.54 -2.08
N VAL A 27 -12.04 -13.76 -2.25
CA VAL A 27 -11.69 -12.70 -1.29
C VAL A 27 -12.78 -11.64 -1.20
N MET A 28 -13.28 -11.18 -2.33
CA MET A 28 -14.37 -10.20 -2.34
C MET A 28 -15.62 -10.72 -1.64
N LYS A 29 -15.96 -11.99 -1.84
CA LYS A 29 -17.10 -12.62 -1.18
C LYS A 29 -16.87 -12.77 0.34
N ALA A 30 -15.69 -13.25 0.73
CA ALA A 30 -15.32 -13.41 2.14
C ALA A 30 -15.28 -12.07 2.90
N ASP A 31 -14.76 -11.02 2.28
CA ASP A 31 -14.72 -9.65 2.84
C ASP A 31 -16.15 -9.08 3.04
N ASN A 32 -17.13 -9.61 2.31
CA ASN A 32 -18.55 -9.29 2.49
C ASN A 32 -19.28 -10.20 3.48
N GLY A 33 -18.54 -11.06 4.19
CA GLY A 33 -19.08 -11.94 5.21
C GLY A 33 -19.55 -13.32 4.73
N ASP A 34 -19.24 -13.68 3.48
CA ASP A 34 -19.53 -15.02 2.96
C ASP A 34 -18.62 -16.06 3.60
N GLN A 35 -19.18 -16.85 4.53
CA GLN A 35 -18.45 -17.89 5.27
C GLN A 35 -18.01 -19.04 4.37
N GLN A 36 -18.71 -19.33 3.29
CA GLN A 36 -18.31 -20.37 2.34
C GLN A 36 -17.12 -19.94 1.51
N ALA A 37 -17.08 -18.66 1.09
CA ALA A 37 -15.94 -18.10 0.41
C ALA A 37 -14.71 -18.06 1.30
N LEU A 38 -14.88 -17.71 2.59
CA LEU A 38 -13.80 -17.76 3.58
C LEU A 38 -13.25 -19.17 3.78
N ALA A 39 -14.13 -20.15 3.87
CA ALA A 39 -13.73 -21.55 3.98
C ALA A 39 -12.96 -22.04 2.75
N LYS A 40 -13.40 -21.67 1.54
CA LYS A 40 -12.70 -22.00 0.29
C LYS A 40 -11.34 -21.31 0.20
N LEU A 41 -11.24 -20.04 0.57
CA LEU A 41 -9.95 -19.33 0.65
C LEU A 41 -8.98 -20.02 1.61
N THR A 42 -9.48 -20.44 2.77
CA THR A 42 -8.69 -21.16 3.76
C THR A 42 -8.22 -22.52 3.23
N ALA A 43 -9.05 -23.21 2.43
CA ALA A 43 -8.70 -24.47 1.79
C ALA A 43 -7.67 -24.32 0.65
N ILE A 44 -7.74 -23.21 -0.12
CA ILE A 44 -6.79 -22.90 -1.18
C ILE A 44 -5.43 -22.47 -0.60
N ASN A 45 -5.45 -21.69 0.49
CA ASN A 45 -4.25 -21.22 1.17
C ASN A 45 -4.38 -21.37 2.69
N PRO A 46 -4.25 -22.58 3.22
CA PRO A 46 -4.41 -22.87 4.65
C PRO A 46 -3.38 -22.14 5.52
N GLN A 47 -2.27 -21.68 4.96
CA GLN A 47 -1.22 -20.99 5.69
C GLN A 47 -1.48 -19.50 5.92
N ARG A 48 -2.55 -18.93 5.32
CA ARG A 48 -2.84 -17.49 5.43
C ARG A 48 -4.31 -17.13 5.65
N PRO A 49 -5.03 -17.74 6.59
CA PRO A 49 -6.32 -17.17 7.00
C PRO A 49 -6.07 -15.77 7.57
N VAL A 50 -6.99 -14.83 7.33
CA VAL A 50 -6.90 -13.46 7.88
C VAL A 50 -6.69 -13.47 9.40
N ALA A 51 -7.30 -14.43 10.09
CA ALA A 51 -7.10 -14.67 11.52
C ALA A 51 -5.64 -14.98 11.88
N ALA A 52 -4.91 -15.70 11.02
CA ALA A 52 -3.50 -16.00 11.28
C ALA A 52 -2.60 -14.77 11.20
N LEU A 53 -2.95 -13.79 10.36
CA LEU A 53 -2.20 -12.52 10.28
C LEU A 53 -2.29 -11.72 11.57
N ASN A 54 -3.34 -11.91 12.36
CA ASN A 54 -3.54 -11.27 13.66
C ASN A 54 -3.05 -12.14 14.82
N SER A 55 -2.50 -13.32 14.54
CA SER A 55 -1.98 -14.18 15.60
C SER A 55 -0.72 -13.60 16.25
N LYS A 56 -0.50 -13.94 17.49
CA LYS A 56 0.67 -13.50 18.24
C LYS A 56 1.96 -14.05 17.63
N GLU A 57 1.89 -15.25 17.09
CA GLU A 57 2.99 -15.93 16.40
C GLU A 57 3.38 -15.16 15.14
N PHE A 58 2.40 -14.72 14.33
CA PHE A 58 2.69 -13.94 13.12
C PHE A 58 3.28 -12.55 13.44
N GLN A 59 2.85 -11.93 14.55
CA GLN A 59 3.39 -10.64 14.99
C GLN A 59 4.87 -10.70 15.39
N THR A 60 5.36 -11.89 15.76
CA THR A 60 6.76 -12.10 16.15
C THR A 60 7.67 -12.52 15.00
N VAL A 61 7.10 -12.85 13.84
CA VAL A 61 7.85 -13.27 12.66
C VAL A 61 8.28 -12.06 11.85
N LEU A 62 9.56 -11.98 11.51
CA LEU A 62 10.08 -10.99 10.56
C LEU A 62 9.63 -11.34 9.14
N TYR A 63 8.58 -10.69 8.68
CA TYR A 63 8.04 -10.89 7.34
C TYR A 63 8.04 -9.56 6.56
N PRO A 64 9.12 -9.24 5.84
CA PRO A 64 9.34 -7.91 5.25
C PRO A 64 8.23 -7.44 4.31
N ALA A 65 7.61 -8.37 3.59
CA ALA A 65 6.59 -8.03 2.59
C ALA A 65 5.26 -7.53 3.18
N SER A 66 4.88 -7.95 4.40
CA SER A 66 3.60 -7.59 5.03
C SER A 66 3.60 -7.65 6.55
N GLY A 67 4.77 -7.74 7.17
CA GLY A 67 4.92 -7.83 8.63
C GLY A 67 5.03 -6.48 9.34
N GLY A 68 4.75 -5.38 8.67
CA GLY A 68 4.77 -4.06 9.29
C GLY A 68 3.55 -3.82 10.18
N TRP A 69 3.78 -3.55 11.45
CA TRP A 69 2.74 -3.21 12.44
C TRP A 69 2.88 -1.75 12.82
N CYS A 70 1.91 -0.93 12.46
CA CYS A 70 1.95 0.49 12.77
C CYS A 70 0.55 1.07 12.93
N SER A 71 0.47 2.19 13.64
CA SER A 71 -0.72 3.03 13.65
C SER A 71 -0.75 3.94 12.40
N ALA A 72 -1.92 4.52 12.08
CA ALA A 72 -2.02 5.53 11.04
C ALA A 72 -1.06 6.71 11.30
N LYS A 73 -0.95 7.17 12.55
CA LYS A 73 -0.02 8.23 12.96
C LYS A 73 1.44 7.82 12.74
N GLY A 74 1.81 6.58 13.10
CA GLY A 74 3.18 6.09 12.90
C GLY A 74 3.54 6.01 11.42
N MET A 75 2.61 5.53 10.58
CA MET A 75 2.78 5.48 9.13
C MET A 75 2.90 6.89 8.54
N ALA A 76 2.00 7.80 8.89
CA ALA A 76 2.06 9.19 8.44
C ALA A 76 3.37 9.87 8.87
N SER A 77 3.81 9.66 10.12
CA SER A 77 5.08 10.20 10.62
C SER A 77 6.29 9.67 9.84
N LEU A 78 6.30 8.38 9.49
CA LEU A 78 7.38 7.80 8.67
C LEU A 78 7.46 8.48 7.30
N TYR A 79 6.34 8.54 6.59
CA TYR A 79 6.28 9.15 5.26
C TYR A 79 6.58 10.66 5.32
N SER A 80 6.13 11.36 6.35
CA SER A 80 6.46 12.77 6.57
C SER A 80 7.96 12.98 6.72
N LYS A 81 8.65 12.17 7.54
CA LYS A 81 10.10 12.26 7.72
C LYS A 81 10.87 12.00 6.43
N ILE A 82 10.38 11.10 5.59
CA ILE A 82 10.94 10.89 4.27
C ILE A 82 10.73 12.12 3.39
N SER A 83 9.50 12.63 3.31
CA SER A 83 9.14 13.79 2.48
C SER A 83 9.82 15.08 2.92
N ASN A 84 10.13 15.24 4.20
CA ASN A 84 10.86 16.39 4.75
C ASN A 84 12.38 16.21 4.72
N GLY A 85 12.87 15.03 4.32
CA GLY A 85 14.30 14.76 4.25
C GLY A 85 15.00 14.44 5.55
N GLU A 86 14.29 14.35 6.67
CA GLU A 86 14.88 14.08 7.97
C GLU A 86 15.73 12.80 7.99
N ILE A 87 15.37 11.80 7.18
CA ILE A 87 16.14 10.54 7.10
C ILE A 87 17.49 10.72 6.42
N VAL A 88 17.64 11.71 5.54
CA VAL A 88 18.94 12.08 4.93
C VAL A 88 19.75 12.91 5.93
N GLU A 89 19.15 13.90 6.58
CA GLU A 89 19.81 14.72 7.61
C GLU A 89 20.36 13.86 8.74
N LYS A 90 19.67 12.78 9.10
CA LYS A 90 20.13 11.81 10.11
C LYS A 90 21.07 10.73 9.58
N ASN A 91 21.54 10.84 8.35
CA ASN A 91 22.43 9.88 7.69
C ASN A 91 21.90 8.43 7.69
N ILE A 92 20.58 8.24 7.65
CA ILE A 92 19.97 6.91 7.55
C ILE A 92 20.07 6.39 6.11
N ILE A 93 19.93 7.30 5.13
CA ILE A 93 20.03 7.03 3.70
C ILE A 93 20.67 8.23 3.00
N SER A 94 21.41 8.00 1.91
CA SER A 94 21.94 9.10 1.11
C SER A 94 20.82 9.80 0.31
N LYS A 95 21.02 11.07 -0.06
CA LYS A 95 20.08 11.83 -0.89
C LYS A 95 19.84 11.14 -2.23
N ASN A 96 20.88 10.61 -2.86
CA ASN A 96 20.78 9.93 -4.15
C ASN A 96 19.99 8.63 -4.04
N ASP A 97 20.27 7.81 -3.02
CA ASP A 97 19.53 6.56 -2.80
C ASP A 97 18.05 6.83 -2.47
N LEU A 98 17.77 7.88 -1.69
CA LEU A 98 16.39 8.29 -1.41
C LEU A 98 15.65 8.70 -2.67
N LYS A 99 16.28 9.52 -3.53
CA LYS A 99 15.72 9.93 -4.82
C LYS A 99 15.45 8.71 -5.72
N ASP A 100 16.40 7.79 -5.76
CA ASP A 100 16.28 6.57 -6.54
C ASP A 100 15.14 5.68 -6.02
N ALA A 101 14.98 5.59 -4.70
CA ALA A 101 13.93 4.80 -4.06
C ALA A 101 12.52 5.39 -4.19
N THR A 102 12.37 6.72 -4.29
CA THR A 102 11.06 7.38 -4.16
C THR A 102 10.61 8.17 -5.38
N ILE A 103 11.49 8.48 -6.32
CA ILE A 103 11.19 9.32 -7.49
C ILE A 103 11.54 8.61 -8.80
N THR A 104 12.69 7.94 -8.86
CA THR A 104 13.15 7.32 -10.10
C THR A 104 12.24 6.16 -10.50
N LYS A 105 11.71 6.22 -11.72
CA LYS A 105 10.91 5.12 -12.28
C LYS A 105 11.84 3.99 -12.72
N HIS A 106 11.76 2.85 -12.07
CA HIS A 106 12.49 1.64 -12.46
C HIS A 106 11.67 0.70 -13.34
N CYS A 107 10.35 0.58 -13.07
CA CYS A 107 9.48 -0.23 -13.91
C CYS A 107 8.04 0.26 -13.85
N GLU A 108 7.24 -0.28 -14.74
CA GLU A 108 5.79 -0.12 -14.73
C GLU A 108 5.13 -1.50 -14.58
N MET A 109 4.30 -1.62 -13.55
CA MET A 109 3.53 -2.84 -13.33
C MET A 109 2.12 -2.66 -13.87
N LYS A 110 1.71 -3.51 -14.82
CA LYS A 110 0.38 -3.46 -15.42
C LYS A 110 -0.70 -3.40 -14.34
N GLY A 111 -1.52 -2.37 -14.39
CA GLY A 111 -2.61 -2.15 -13.41
C GLY A 111 -2.17 -1.67 -12.01
N GLN A 112 -0.89 -1.52 -11.75
CA GLN A 112 -0.37 -1.11 -10.44
C GLN A 112 0.45 0.20 -10.48
N GLY A 113 0.66 0.76 -11.66
CA GLY A 113 1.36 2.02 -11.87
C GLY A 113 2.89 1.92 -11.86
N ASN A 114 3.52 3.08 -11.84
CA ASN A 114 4.97 3.20 -11.86
C ASN A 114 5.57 2.80 -10.51
N ARG A 115 6.71 2.11 -10.57
CA ARG A 115 7.45 1.65 -9.39
C ARG A 115 8.87 2.19 -9.39
N SER A 116 9.30 2.56 -8.19
CA SER A 116 10.70 2.76 -7.84
C SER A 116 11.20 1.55 -7.02
N LEU A 117 12.28 1.71 -6.29
CA LEU A 117 12.80 0.68 -5.39
C LEU A 117 11.93 0.57 -4.12
N GLY A 118 10.89 -0.26 -4.19
CA GLY A 118 10.01 -0.55 -3.07
C GLY A 118 8.73 0.30 -2.97
N PHE A 119 8.63 1.40 -3.71
CA PHE A 119 7.45 2.26 -3.68
C PHE A 119 6.69 2.29 -5.01
N THR A 120 5.40 2.55 -4.95
CA THR A 120 4.64 3.10 -6.08
C THR A 120 4.92 4.60 -6.09
N ILE A 121 5.24 5.14 -7.25
CA ILE A 121 5.49 6.57 -7.45
C ILE A 121 4.37 7.22 -8.25
N ASN A 122 4.28 8.54 -8.17
CA ASN A 122 3.23 9.35 -8.79
C ASN A 122 1.83 8.84 -8.39
N THR A 123 1.69 8.54 -7.11
CA THR A 123 0.42 8.11 -6.53
C THR A 123 -0.60 9.26 -6.58
N GLN A 124 -1.88 8.95 -6.61
CA GLN A 124 -2.95 9.95 -6.71
C GLN A 124 -2.93 10.81 -7.98
N GLY A 125 -2.13 10.44 -9.00
CA GLY A 125 -1.95 11.25 -10.22
C GLY A 125 -1.14 12.52 -10.00
N ARG A 126 -0.35 12.59 -8.93
CA ARG A 126 0.55 13.69 -8.60
C ARG A 126 2.00 13.24 -8.69
N ASP A 127 2.80 14.04 -9.34
CA ASP A 127 4.25 13.85 -9.37
C ASP A 127 4.85 13.99 -7.97
N LYS A 128 6.04 13.41 -7.77
CA LYS A 128 6.77 13.46 -6.50
C LYS A 128 6.03 12.87 -5.28
N THR A 129 4.96 12.12 -5.51
CA THR A 129 4.33 11.30 -4.49
C THR A 129 4.84 9.87 -4.55
N PHE A 130 5.05 9.24 -3.41
CA PHE A 130 5.55 7.88 -3.31
C PHE A 130 4.88 7.16 -2.14
N GLY A 131 4.65 5.89 -2.27
CA GLY A 131 4.03 5.15 -1.19
C GLY A 131 3.55 3.76 -1.60
N HIS A 132 2.71 3.17 -0.79
CA HIS A 132 2.18 1.85 -1.05
C HIS A 132 0.76 1.68 -0.50
N GLY A 133 -0.09 1.02 -1.27
CA GLY A 133 -1.36 0.51 -0.79
C GLY A 133 -1.18 -0.86 -0.15
N GLY A 134 -1.90 -1.12 0.93
CA GLY A 134 -1.92 -2.42 1.60
C GLY A 134 -3.23 -3.17 1.37
N ARG A 135 -3.17 -4.50 1.56
CA ARG A 135 -4.35 -5.38 1.52
C ARG A 135 -5.43 -4.84 2.45
N GLY A 136 -6.68 -4.87 1.97
CA GLY A 136 -7.82 -4.41 2.76
C GLY A 136 -8.03 -2.91 2.76
N GLY A 137 -7.28 -2.15 1.94
CA GLY A 137 -7.49 -0.72 1.75
C GLY A 137 -6.69 0.19 2.67
N HIS A 138 -5.65 -0.33 3.31
CA HIS A 138 -4.66 0.49 4.00
C HIS A 138 -3.86 1.30 2.98
N VAL A 139 -3.44 2.51 3.33
CA VAL A 139 -2.67 3.39 2.45
C VAL A 139 -1.65 4.15 3.27
N GLY A 140 -0.41 4.18 2.78
CA GLY A 140 0.63 5.05 3.29
C GLY A 140 1.37 5.68 2.13
N PHE A 141 1.55 7.00 2.15
CA PHE A 141 2.34 7.68 1.14
C PHE A 141 2.88 9.02 1.63
N GLY A 142 3.94 9.48 0.98
CA GLY A 142 4.53 10.78 1.15
C GLY A 142 4.38 11.65 -0.10
N ASP A 143 4.45 12.94 0.11
CA ASP A 143 4.40 13.96 -0.92
C ASP A 143 5.49 15.01 -0.66
N TYR A 144 6.40 15.15 -1.61
CA TYR A 144 7.50 16.09 -1.48
C TYR A 144 7.08 17.54 -1.69
N ASP A 145 6.08 17.79 -2.53
CA ASP A 145 5.63 19.15 -2.83
C ASP A 145 4.91 19.78 -1.62
N TYR A 146 4.19 18.97 -0.85
CA TYR A 146 3.53 19.42 0.39
C TYR A 146 4.29 19.07 1.67
N LYS A 147 5.45 18.40 1.58
CA LYS A 147 6.19 17.85 2.74
C LYS A 147 5.31 17.03 3.67
N LEU A 148 4.41 16.27 3.10
CA LEU A 148 3.39 15.51 3.81
C LEU A 148 3.74 14.03 3.95
N GLY A 149 3.26 13.45 5.06
CA GLY A 149 3.10 12.02 5.21
C GLY A 149 1.65 11.66 5.52
N ILE A 150 1.13 10.67 4.83
CA ILE A 150 -0.25 10.23 4.98
C ILE A 150 -0.28 8.76 5.38
N GLY A 151 -1.11 8.43 6.35
CA GLY A 151 -1.36 7.09 6.80
C GLY A 151 -2.84 6.86 7.05
N PHE A 152 -3.41 5.88 6.36
CA PHE A 152 -4.77 5.43 6.58
C PHE A 152 -4.78 3.93 6.89
N VAL A 153 -5.30 3.58 8.05
CA VAL A 153 -5.50 2.20 8.48
C VAL A 153 -6.94 1.98 8.87
N ARG A 154 -7.40 0.75 8.73
CA ARG A 154 -8.78 0.39 9.06
C ARG A 154 -8.82 -0.98 9.73
N ASN A 155 -9.79 -1.20 10.58
CA ASN A 155 -10.00 -2.45 11.29
C ASN A 155 -10.86 -3.46 10.51
N ARG A 156 -11.63 -3.01 9.52
CA ARG A 156 -12.41 -3.86 8.63
C ARG A 156 -11.78 -3.83 7.25
N LEU A 157 -11.17 -4.93 6.85
CA LEU A 157 -10.56 -5.06 5.54
C LEU A 157 -11.65 -4.97 4.45
N SER A 158 -11.34 -4.26 3.37
CA SER A 158 -12.18 -4.19 2.17
C SER A 158 -11.29 -3.87 0.99
N ASN A 159 -11.38 -4.65 -0.04
CA ASN A 159 -10.67 -4.38 -1.30
C ASN A 159 -11.38 -3.33 -2.17
N GLY A 160 -12.53 -2.83 -1.70
CA GLY A 160 -13.13 -1.54 -2.02
C GLY A 160 -13.60 -1.28 -3.44
N ILE A 161 -13.70 -2.27 -4.32
CA ILE A 161 -14.14 -2.01 -5.69
C ILE A 161 -15.35 -2.89 -6.03
N LYS A 162 -16.52 -2.51 -5.52
CA LYS A 162 -17.77 -3.07 -6.05
C LYS A 162 -18.33 -2.28 -7.24
N ASP A 163 -17.93 -1.01 -7.40
CA ASP A 163 -18.48 -0.03 -8.34
C ASP A 163 -17.42 0.72 -9.13
N GLY A 164 -16.19 0.18 -9.22
CA GLY A 164 -15.07 0.87 -9.86
C GLY A 164 -14.48 2.00 -9.02
N THR A 165 -14.98 2.25 -7.81
CA THR A 165 -14.43 3.29 -6.95
C THR A 165 -13.12 2.86 -6.29
N ARG A 166 -12.20 3.81 -6.12
CA ARG A 166 -10.94 3.56 -5.41
C ARG A 166 -11.20 3.27 -3.92
N PRO A 167 -10.34 2.47 -3.27
CA PRO A 167 -10.43 2.22 -1.83
C PRO A 167 -10.52 3.51 -1.00
N THR A 168 -11.18 3.45 0.15
CA THR A 168 -11.49 4.61 1.00
C THR A 168 -10.28 5.50 1.29
N GLY A 169 -9.10 4.92 1.58
CA GLY A 169 -7.89 5.69 1.84
C GLY A 169 -7.48 6.58 0.67
N TYR A 170 -7.63 6.11 -0.57
CA TYR A 170 -7.35 6.91 -1.77
C TYR A 170 -8.38 8.01 -2.01
N ARG A 171 -9.65 7.76 -1.65
CA ARG A 171 -10.72 8.77 -1.75
C ARG A 171 -10.51 9.89 -0.74
N LEU A 172 -10.14 9.54 0.50
CA LEU A 172 -9.80 10.52 1.53
C LEU A 172 -8.58 11.35 1.14
N ALA A 173 -7.55 10.71 0.57
CA ALA A 173 -6.38 11.42 0.05
C ALA A 173 -6.75 12.41 -1.05
N LYS A 174 -7.67 12.05 -1.96
CA LYS A 174 -8.18 12.98 -2.99
C LYS A 174 -8.84 14.21 -2.36
N ILE A 175 -9.74 14.01 -1.40
CA ILE A 175 -10.42 15.12 -0.69
C ILE A 175 -9.40 15.99 0.05
N MET A 176 -8.42 15.40 0.70
CA MET A 176 -7.34 16.13 1.36
C MET A 176 -6.60 17.04 0.37
N TYR A 177 -6.24 16.53 -0.82
CA TYR A 177 -5.59 17.33 -1.83
C TYR A 177 -6.48 18.45 -2.36
N GLU A 178 -7.77 18.21 -2.55
CA GLU A 178 -8.73 19.26 -2.90
C GLU A 178 -8.76 20.38 -1.85
N CYS A 179 -8.63 20.03 -0.56
CA CYS A 179 -8.51 21.03 0.50
C CYS A 179 -7.16 21.78 0.43
N LEU A 180 -6.05 21.06 0.25
CA LEU A 180 -4.72 21.65 0.19
C LEU A 180 -4.53 22.56 -1.02
N ASP A 181 -5.06 22.17 -2.18
CA ASP A 181 -5.00 22.96 -3.41
C ASP A 181 -5.80 24.26 -3.29
N ASN A 182 -6.79 24.33 -2.38
CA ASN A 182 -7.57 25.54 -2.07
C ASN A 182 -6.96 26.39 -0.95
N MET A 183 -5.87 25.93 -0.32
CA MET A 183 -5.14 26.70 0.67
C MET A 183 -4.03 27.48 -0.03
N ASP A 184 -3.84 28.75 0.37
CA ASP A 184 -2.74 29.60 -0.12
C ASP A 184 -1.41 29.12 0.50
N ILE A 185 -0.91 27.97 0.03
CA ILE A 185 0.35 27.40 0.51
C ILE A 185 1.47 27.92 -0.39
N ASN A 186 2.45 28.62 0.19
CA ASN A 186 3.62 29.05 -0.54
C ASN A 186 4.53 27.85 -0.86
N HIS A 187 4.42 27.34 -2.08
CA HIS A 187 5.18 26.18 -2.57
C HIS A 187 6.68 26.45 -2.77
N ASP A 188 7.09 27.73 -2.91
CA ASP A 188 8.49 28.10 -3.21
C ASP A 188 9.43 27.82 -2.03
N GLU A 189 8.94 27.83 -0.80
CA GLU A 189 9.72 27.44 0.40
C GLU A 189 9.94 25.93 0.51
N ILE A 190 9.23 25.13 -0.28
CA ILE A 190 9.17 23.67 -0.15
C ILE A 190 10.25 22.95 -0.97
N VAL A 191 10.76 23.55 -2.01
CA VAL A 191 11.51 22.83 -3.09
C VAL A 191 13.01 22.63 -2.83
N SER A 192 13.61 23.20 -1.79
CA SER A 192 15.07 23.21 -1.65
C SER A 192 15.72 21.89 -1.22
N PHE A 193 14.94 20.83 -0.99
CA PHE A 193 15.46 19.57 -0.40
C PHE A 193 15.86 18.52 -1.44
N LEU A 194 15.16 18.42 -2.57
CA LEU A 194 15.47 17.53 -3.69
C LEU A 194 16.36 18.24 -4.71
#